data_fcaa52f42bf89f4305e37a3ac8778fd8
#
_entry.id   fcaa52f42bf89f4305e37a3ac8778fd8
#
_cell.length_a   1.000
_cell.length_b   1.000
_cell.length_c   1.000
_cell.angle_alpha   90.00
_cell.angle_beta   90.00
_cell.angle_gamma   90.00
#
_symmetry.space_group_name_H-M   'P 1'
#
loop_
_entity.id
_entity.type
_entity.pdbx_description
1 polymer ?
#
loop_
_entity_poly.entity_id
_entity_poly.type
_entity_poly.pdbx_seq_one_letter_code
_entity_poly.pdbx_strand_id
1 'polypeptide(L)' 'MGMSLGAGQRALSQREREVLTLLADGLSLREVGAELVLGPRVVGTHVEQIYDKLGARTRAHAVGIAFRGGLLEA' A
#
# COMPACT_ATOMS: atom_id res chain seq x y z
N MET A 1 19.15 -6.51 -14.13
CA MET A 1 18.70 -6.45 -14.12
C MET A 1 17.96 -6.40 -13.71
N GLY A 2 17.63 -6.27 -13.39
CA GLY A 2 16.88 -6.20 -13.12
C GLY A 2 16.11 -6.34 -12.96
N MET A 3 15.89 -6.44 -12.83
CA MET A 3 15.08 -6.51 -12.71
C MET A 3 14.25 -6.38 -12.63
N SER A 4 14.59 -6.87 -13.02
CA SER A 4 13.51 -6.21 -13.06
C SER A 4 12.35 -6.74 -12.34
N LEU A 5 11.80 -6.05 -11.72
CA LEU A 5 10.58 -6.38 -11.05
C LEU A 5 9.45 -6.36 -12.03
N GLY A 6 8.51 -7.23 -11.92
CA GLY A 6 7.29 -7.13 -12.66
C GLY A 6 6.56 -5.87 -12.25
N ALA A 7 5.59 -5.46 -13.05
CA ALA A 7 4.88 -4.23 -12.80
C ALA A 7 4.24 -4.24 -11.42
N GLY A 8 3.56 -5.31 -11.06
CA GLY A 8 2.94 -5.41 -9.76
C GLY A 8 3.91 -5.64 -8.64
N GLN A 9 5.16 -5.91 -8.99
CA GLN A 9 6.21 -6.16 -8.03
C GLN A 9 7.07 -4.94 -7.81
N ARG A 10 6.76 -3.85 -8.46
CA ARG A 10 7.52 -2.65 -8.27
C ARG A 10 7.59 -2.34 -6.79
N ALA A 11 8.78 -2.03 -6.34
CA ALA A 11 8.99 -1.83 -4.92
C ALA A 11 8.12 -0.69 -4.41
N LEU A 12 7.49 -0.92 -3.29
CA LEU A 12 6.79 0.13 -2.59
C LEU A 12 7.80 0.98 -1.85
N SER A 13 7.53 2.28 -1.77
CA SER A 13 8.36 3.14 -0.95
C SER A 13 8.12 2.80 0.52
N GLN A 14 8.99 3.30 1.38
CA GLN A 14 8.83 3.11 2.81
C GLN A 14 7.47 3.64 3.27
N ARG A 15 7.11 4.84 2.81
CA ARG A 15 5.84 5.44 3.20
C ARG A 15 4.66 4.62 2.67
N GLU A 16 4.76 4.13 1.45
CA GLU A 16 3.69 3.31 0.90
C GLU A 16 3.52 2.02 1.71
N ARG A 17 4.62 1.45 2.13
CA ARG A 17 4.57 0.25 2.95
C ARG A 17 3.88 0.53 4.29
N GLU A 18 4.18 1.68 4.88
CA GLU A 18 3.53 2.07 6.12
C GLU A 18 2.03 2.24 5.95
N VAL A 19 1.65 2.91 4.86
CA VAL A 19 0.23 3.10 4.57
C VAL A 19 -0.45 1.75 4.39
N LEU A 20 0.15 0.88 3.61
CA LEU A 20 -0.44 -0.42 3.33
C LEU A 20 -0.59 -1.26 4.59
N THR A 21 0.39 -1.20 5.48
CA THR A 21 0.34 -1.92 6.74
C THR A 21 -0.84 -1.47 7.58
N LEU A 22 -1.05 -0.15 7.65
CA LEU A 22 -2.17 0.38 8.42
C LEU A 22 -3.51 0.02 7.79
N LEU A 23 -3.56 0.02 6.46
CA LEU A 23 -4.78 -0.44 5.79
C LEU A 23 -5.07 -1.90 6.09
N ALA A 24 -4.03 -2.71 6.13
CA ALA A 24 -4.17 -4.13 6.44
C ALA A 24 -4.66 -4.32 7.88
N ASP A 25 -4.31 -3.39 8.76
CA ASP A 25 -4.76 -3.43 10.14
C ASP A 25 -6.18 -2.93 10.31
N GLY A 26 -6.81 -2.48 9.23
CA GLY A 26 -8.22 -2.09 9.26
C GLY A 26 -8.47 -0.62 9.50
N LEU A 27 -7.44 0.21 9.47
CA LEU A 27 -7.64 1.64 9.68
C LEU A 27 -8.36 2.26 8.50
N SER A 28 -9.19 3.26 8.77
CA SER A 28 -9.77 4.07 7.72
C SER A 28 -8.69 5.00 7.16
N LEU A 29 -8.97 5.60 6.00
CA LEU A 29 -8.03 6.55 5.41
C LEU A 29 -7.77 7.72 6.35
N ARG A 30 -8.81 8.18 7.05
CA ARG A 30 -8.65 9.25 8.01
C ARG A 30 -7.72 8.82 9.14
N GLU A 31 -7.89 7.60 9.62
CA GLU A 31 -7.05 7.10 10.70
C GLU A 31 -5.61 6.93 10.25
N VAL A 32 -5.41 6.48 9.01
CA VAL A 32 -4.07 6.39 8.45
C VAL A 32 -3.42 7.76 8.44
N GLY A 33 -4.15 8.77 7.98
CA GLY A 33 -3.63 10.12 7.94
C GLY A 33 -3.26 10.64 9.31
N ALA A 34 -4.10 10.37 10.31
CA ALA A 34 -3.80 10.80 11.67
C ALA A 34 -2.56 10.10 12.20
N GLU A 35 -2.44 8.82 11.93
CA GLU A 35 -1.32 8.03 12.42
C GLU A 35 0.01 8.49 11.82
N LEU A 36 0.01 8.82 10.53
CA LEU A 36 1.23 9.20 9.83
C LEU A 36 1.40 10.70 9.71
N VAL A 37 0.48 11.47 10.26
CA VAL A 37 0.48 12.93 10.21
C VAL A 37 0.46 13.41 8.75
N LEU A 38 -0.47 12.85 7.99
CA LEU A 38 -0.64 13.19 6.58
C LEU A 38 -2.05 13.69 6.35
N GLY A 39 -2.20 14.67 5.47
CA GLY A 39 -3.52 15.12 5.07
C GLY A 39 -4.25 14.08 4.25
N PRO A 40 -5.59 14.19 4.16
CA PRO A 40 -6.36 13.16 3.46
C PRO A 40 -6.01 13.05 1.98
N ARG A 41 -5.69 14.17 1.35
CA ARG A 41 -5.32 14.13 -0.07
C ARG A 41 -4.03 13.33 -0.29
N VAL A 42 -3.06 13.51 0.60
CA VAL A 42 -1.79 12.81 0.50
C VAL A 42 -1.99 11.31 0.72
N VAL A 43 -2.82 10.96 1.70
CA VAL A 43 -3.13 9.55 1.94
C VAL A 43 -3.77 8.94 0.70
N GLY A 44 -4.75 9.64 0.11
CA GLY A 44 -5.41 9.14 -1.08
C GLY A 44 -4.45 8.91 -2.22
N THR A 45 -3.51 9.83 -2.41
CA THR A 45 -2.51 9.68 -3.46
C THR A 45 -1.65 8.45 -3.22
N HIS A 46 -1.22 8.24 -1.98
CA HIS A 46 -0.44 7.05 -1.66
C HIS A 46 -1.23 5.77 -1.93
N VAL A 47 -2.50 5.77 -1.56
CA VAL A 47 -3.34 4.59 -1.76
C VAL A 47 -3.48 4.28 -3.26
N GLU A 48 -3.71 5.31 -4.07
CA GLU A 48 -3.81 5.11 -5.50
C GLU A 48 -2.53 4.53 -6.08
N GLN A 49 -1.41 5.04 -5.64
CA GLN A 49 -0.12 4.55 -6.13
C GLN A 49 0.12 3.11 -5.71
N ILE A 50 -0.26 2.77 -4.49
CA ILE A 50 -0.12 1.41 -4.00
C ILE A 50 -0.97 0.47 -4.84
N TYR A 51 -2.24 0.84 -5.08
CA TYR A 51 -3.12 0.00 -5.87
C TYR A 51 -2.59 -0.19 -7.28
N ASP A 52 -2.08 0.88 -7.88
CA ASP A 52 -1.46 0.80 -9.20
C ASP A 52 -0.30 -0.17 -9.21
N LYS A 53 0.59 -0.04 -8.25
CA LYS A 53 1.79 -0.88 -8.21
C LYS A 53 1.46 -2.33 -8.00
N LEU A 54 0.40 -2.61 -7.25
CA LEU A 54 0.00 -3.98 -6.96
C LEU A 54 -0.98 -4.56 -7.97
N GLY A 55 -1.50 -3.72 -8.85
CA GLY A 55 -2.53 -4.16 -9.78
C GLY A 55 -3.84 -4.46 -9.06
N ALA A 56 -4.10 -3.76 -7.98
CA ALA A 56 -5.28 -4.02 -7.14
C ALA A 56 -6.38 -3.01 -7.42
N ARG A 57 -7.60 -3.37 -7.12
CA ARG A 57 -8.76 -2.50 -7.31
C ARG A 57 -9.46 -2.16 -6.02
N THR A 58 -9.23 -2.92 -4.97
CA THR A 58 -9.88 -2.70 -3.69
C THR A 58 -8.86 -2.89 -2.59
N ARG A 59 -9.23 -2.42 -1.41
CA ARG A 59 -8.36 -2.60 -0.24
C ARG A 59 -8.10 -4.09 0.02
N ALA A 60 -9.16 -4.89 0.02
CA ALA A 60 -9.01 -6.31 0.30
C ALA A 60 -8.10 -6.98 -0.71
N HIS A 61 -8.25 -6.60 -1.99
CA HIS A 61 -7.42 -7.14 -3.05
C HIS A 61 -5.95 -6.77 -2.83
N ALA A 62 -5.71 -5.48 -2.51
CA ALA A 62 -4.36 -4.99 -2.30
C ALA A 62 -3.70 -5.69 -1.12
N VAL A 63 -4.43 -5.83 -0.02
CA VAL A 63 -3.90 -6.49 1.16
C VAL A 63 -3.60 -7.96 0.87
N GLY A 64 -4.49 -8.62 0.14
CA GLY A 64 -4.27 -10.01 -0.24
C GLY A 64 -3.03 -10.21 -1.09
N ILE A 65 -2.85 -9.33 -2.09
CA ILE A 65 -1.67 -9.40 -2.93
C ILE A 65 -0.41 -9.18 -2.10
N ALA A 66 -0.46 -8.20 -1.19
CA ALA A 66 0.69 -7.86 -0.37
C ALA A 66 1.08 -9.02 0.54
N PHE A 67 0.11 -9.68 1.14
CA PHE A 67 0.42 -10.83 1.99
C PHE A 67 1.03 -11.96 1.18
N ARG A 68 0.41 -12.28 0.03
CA ARG A 68 0.91 -13.37 -0.80
C ARG A 68 2.30 -13.07 -1.35
N GLY A 69 2.59 -11.80 -1.59
CA GLY A 69 3.88 -11.40 -2.12
C GLY A 69 4.93 -11.12 -1.07
N GLY A 70 4.59 -11.28 0.20
CA GLY A 70 5.56 -11.06 1.27
C GLY A 70 5.85 -9.61 1.57
N LEU A 71 4.99 -8.70 1.12
CA LEU A 71 5.18 -7.28 1.36
C LEU A 71 4.75 -6.86 2.76
N LEU A 72 3.92 -7.67 3.39
CA LEU A 72 3.46 -7.42 4.75
C LEU A 72 3.88 -8.60 5.61
N GLU A 73 4.20 -8.29 6.84
CA GLU A 73 4.54 -9.34 7.79
C GLU A 73 3.26 -9.96 8.32
N ALA A 74 3.31 -11.24 8.50
CA ALA A 74 2.16 -11.97 9.02
C ALA A 74 1.95 -11.69 10.50
#